data_363aae5ad5d5bdd7637b782a1a6c117f
#
_entry.id   363aae5ad5d5bdd7637b782a1a6c117f
#
_cell.length_a   1.000
_cell.length_b   1.000
_cell.length_c   1.000
_cell.angle_alpha   90.00
_cell.angle_beta   90.00
_cell.angle_gamma   90.00
#
_symmetry.space_group_name_H-M   'P 1'
#
loop_
_entity.id
_entity.type
_entity.pdbx_description
1 polymer ?
#
loop_
_entity_poly.entity_id
_entity_poly.type
_entity_poly.pdbx_seq_one_letter_code
_entity_poly.pdbx_strand_id
1 'polypeptide(L)'
;MALKQYKPTSPARRGLILVDKSTLWKGKPVKALTEGKRKTGGRNNKGHVTSRGIAGGHKQRYRIIDFKRRLWDVDGTVERIEYDPNRTAFIALVNYGAGEDGKDRVAYIIAPQRLAVGDKVVAGRRPT
;
A
#
# COMPACT_ATOMS: atom_id res chain seq x y z
N MET A 1 -3.72 1.57 -16.22
CA MET A 1 -2.83 0.50 -15.71
C MET A 1 -2.61 -0.52 -16.82
N ALA A 2 -1.36 -0.89 -17.04
CA ALA A 2 -1.05 -1.96 -18.00
C ALA A 2 -1.38 -3.33 -17.38
N LEU A 3 -1.87 -4.23 -18.20
CA LEU A 3 -2.16 -5.62 -17.82
C LEU A 3 -1.08 -6.54 -18.38
N LYS A 4 -0.68 -7.51 -17.57
CA LYS A 4 0.27 -8.55 -17.95
C LYS A 4 -0.46 -9.86 -18.17
N GLN A 5 -0.36 -10.39 -19.38
CA GLN A 5 -0.85 -11.73 -19.75
C GLN A 5 0.32 -12.71 -19.82
N TYR A 6 0.04 -13.96 -19.60
CA TYR A 6 1.03 -15.03 -19.62
C TYR A 6 0.76 -16.01 -20.76
N LYS A 7 1.83 -16.62 -21.27
CA LYS A 7 1.71 -17.73 -22.23
C LYS A 7 0.96 -18.90 -21.59
N PRO A 8 0.11 -19.61 -22.34
CA PRO A 8 -0.72 -20.70 -21.83
C PRO A 8 0.09 -22.00 -21.63
N THR A 9 1.06 -21.97 -20.72
CA THR A 9 1.95 -23.11 -20.45
C THR A 9 1.39 -24.10 -19.44
N SER A 10 0.35 -23.70 -18.69
CA SER A 10 -0.36 -24.55 -17.72
C SER A 10 -1.81 -24.12 -17.61
N PRO A 11 -2.73 -24.97 -17.10
CA PRO A 11 -4.11 -24.58 -16.88
C PRO A 11 -4.27 -23.30 -16.06
N ALA A 12 -3.46 -23.13 -15.01
CA ALA A 12 -3.49 -21.95 -14.15
C ALA A 12 -3.04 -20.66 -14.88
N ARG A 13 -2.09 -20.76 -15.80
CA ARG A 13 -1.57 -19.59 -16.55
C ARG A 13 -2.42 -19.20 -17.75
N ARG A 14 -3.23 -20.11 -18.27
CA ARG A 14 -4.02 -19.89 -19.49
C ARG A 14 -4.96 -18.68 -19.39
N GLY A 15 -5.63 -18.50 -18.27
CA GLY A 15 -6.56 -17.39 -18.05
C GLY A 15 -6.02 -16.30 -17.10
N LEU A 16 -4.74 -16.35 -16.72
CA LEU A 16 -4.18 -15.44 -15.75
C LEU A 16 -3.86 -14.08 -16.37
N ILE A 17 -4.54 -13.06 -15.89
CA ILE A 17 -4.29 -11.65 -16.23
C ILE A 17 -4.01 -10.90 -14.92
N LEU A 18 -2.85 -10.30 -14.82
CA LEU A 18 -2.44 -9.53 -13.64
C LEU A 18 -2.15 -8.08 -14.01
N VAL A 19 -2.24 -7.20 -13.03
CA VAL A 19 -1.79 -5.82 -13.18
C VAL A 19 -0.26 -5.80 -13.27
N ASP A 20 0.27 -5.07 -14.24
CA ASP A 20 1.71 -4.89 -14.37
C ASP A 20 2.25 -4.04 -13.21
N LYS A 21 3.25 -4.58 -12.53
CA LYS A 21 3.91 -3.95 -11.38
C LYS A 21 5.27 -3.36 -11.74
N SER A 22 5.61 -3.29 -13.02
CA SER A 22 6.94 -2.84 -13.48
C SER A 22 7.25 -1.40 -13.10
N THR A 23 6.23 -0.54 -13.06
CA THR A 23 6.35 0.89 -12.75
C THR A 23 6.34 1.21 -11.26
N LEU A 24 6.06 0.21 -10.41
CA LEU A 24 6.02 0.41 -8.96
C LEU A 24 7.42 0.51 -8.37
N TRP A 25 7.51 1.18 -7.22
CA TRP A 25 8.73 1.23 -6.42
C TRP A 25 9.18 -0.18 -6.01
N LYS A 26 10.45 -0.49 -6.29
CA LYS A 26 11.03 -1.82 -6.02
C LYS A 26 11.81 -1.88 -4.70
N GLY A 27 11.98 -0.76 -4.04
CA GLY A 27 12.71 -0.67 -2.77
C GLY A 27 11.88 -1.04 -1.55
N LYS A 28 12.47 -0.85 -0.39
CA LYS A 28 11.81 -1.09 0.90
C LYS A 28 10.80 0.03 1.21
N PRO A 29 9.68 -0.30 1.89
CA PRO A 29 8.75 0.73 2.38
C PRO A 29 9.40 1.57 3.48
N VAL A 30 8.80 2.72 3.77
CA VAL A 30 9.25 3.60 4.86
C VAL A 30 9.06 2.89 6.19
N LYS A 31 10.15 2.65 6.92
CA LYS A 31 10.14 1.85 8.16
C LYS A 31 9.21 2.44 9.22
N ALA A 32 9.21 3.75 9.38
CA ALA A 32 8.37 4.46 10.36
C ALA A 32 6.86 4.31 10.11
N LEU A 33 6.46 4.06 8.85
CA LEU A 33 5.07 3.87 8.44
C LEU A 33 4.69 2.39 8.26
N THR A 34 5.47 1.47 8.82
CA THR A 34 5.21 0.03 8.72
C THR A 34 5.18 -0.63 10.08
N GLU A 35 4.26 -1.56 10.25
CA GLU A 35 4.10 -2.38 11.44
C GLU A 35 4.17 -3.87 11.12
N GLY A 36 4.58 -4.66 12.11
CA GLY A 36 4.51 -6.11 12.01
C GLY A 36 3.07 -6.60 12.05
N LYS A 37 2.70 -7.46 11.11
CA LYS A 37 1.39 -8.12 11.11
C LYS A 37 1.54 -9.57 11.58
N ARG A 38 1.20 -9.80 12.84
CA ARG A 38 1.22 -11.15 13.42
C ARG A 38 -0.02 -11.93 12.98
N LYS A 39 0.18 -13.19 12.62
CA LYS A 39 -0.89 -14.13 12.29
C LYS A 39 -0.98 -15.19 13.38
N THR A 40 -2.18 -15.48 13.85
CA THR A 40 -2.41 -16.42 14.96
C THR A 40 -2.64 -17.86 14.49
N GLY A 41 -2.98 -18.05 13.20
CA GLY A 41 -3.30 -19.37 12.65
C GLY A 41 -4.51 -20.04 13.33
N GLY A 42 -5.47 -19.24 13.83
CA GLY A 42 -6.65 -19.74 14.54
C GLY A 42 -6.39 -20.19 15.98
N ARG A 43 -5.21 -19.92 16.54
CA ARG A 43 -4.86 -20.29 17.93
C ARG A 43 -5.21 -19.16 18.89
N ASN A 44 -5.67 -19.54 20.08
CA ASN A 44 -5.93 -18.61 21.18
C ASN A 44 -4.64 -18.29 21.97
N ASN A 45 -4.77 -17.56 23.06
CA ASN A 45 -3.66 -17.21 23.96
C ASN A 45 -2.97 -18.43 24.62
N LYS A 46 -3.67 -19.57 24.74
CA LYS A 46 -3.14 -20.83 25.26
C LYS A 46 -2.53 -21.73 24.18
N GLY A 47 -2.58 -21.32 22.92
CA GLY A 47 -2.06 -22.08 21.78
C GLY A 47 -3.01 -23.14 21.22
N HIS A 48 -4.24 -23.25 21.75
CA HIS A 48 -5.25 -24.18 21.25
C HIS A 48 -5.93 -23.64 19.99
N VAL A 49 -6.25 -24.52 19.05
CA VAL A 49 -7.00 -24.17 17.85
C VAL A 49 -8.46 -23.93 18.21
N THR A 50 -8.89 -22.67 18.14
CA THR A 50 -10.28 -22.25 18.39
C THR A 50 -11.06 -21.91 17.12
N SER A 51 -10.35 -21.60 16.04
CA SER A 51 -10.93 -21.36 14.71
C SER A 51 -10.32 -22.32 13.70
N ARG A 52 -11.19 -23.10 13.02
CA ARG A 52 -10.76 -24.10 12.03
C ARG A 52 -10.43 -23.45 10.69
N GLY A 53 -9.53 -24.07 9.91
CA GLY A 53 -9.25 -23.69 8.53
C GLY A 53 -8.50 -22.37 8.37
N ILE A 54 -7.94 -21.78 9.43
CA ILE A 54 -7.15 -20.56 9.36
C ILE A 54 -5.67 -20.91 9.23
N ALA A 55 -5.10 -20.52 8.08
CA ALA A 55 -3.67 -20.67 7.81
C ALA A 55 -2.94 -19.32 7.94
N GLY A 56 -1.62 -19.38 8.16
CA GLY A 56 -0.78 -18.18 8.25
C GLY A 56 -0.55 -17.49 6.90
N GLY A 57 -0.33 -18.25 5.83
CA GLY A 57 0.06 -17.73 4.53
C GLY A 57 1.42 -17.03 4.56
N HIS A 58 1.73 -16.29 3.50
CA HIS A 58 2.97 -15.53 3.41
C HIS A 58 3.02 -14.38 4.44
N LYS A 59 4.20 -14.13 5.02
CA LYS A 59 4.40 -13.03 5.97
C LYS A 59 4.17 -11.69 5.30
N GLN A 60 3.39 -10.82 5.94
CA GLN A 60 3.04 -9.50 5.44
C GLN A 60 3.39 -8.44 6.48
N ARG A 61 3.80 -7.26 6.01
CA ARG A 61 3.90 -6.05 6.83
C ARG A 61 2.69 -5.18 6.57
N TYR A 62 2.13 -4.63 7.62
CA TYR A 62 1.08 -3.64 7.51
C TYR A 62 1.70 -2.27 7.22
N ARG A 63 1.11 -1.52 6.28
CA ARG A 63 1.43 -0.12 6.02
C ARG A 63 0.36 0.73 6.67
N ILE A 64 0.81 1.72 7.44
CA ILE A 64 -0.10 2.68 8.07
C ILE A 64 -0.57 3.64 6.99
N ILE A 65 -1.85 3.56 6.66
CA ILE A 65 -2.47 4.40 5.63
C ILE A 65 -3.21 5.56 6.31
N ASP A 66 -2.96 6.77 5.82
CA ASP A 66 -3.68 7.95 6.26
C ASP A 66 -5.03 8.06 5.54
N PHE A 67 -6.06 7.39 6.09
CA PHE A 67 -7.42 7.44 5.55
C PHE A 67 -8.12 8.77 5.83
N LYS A 68 -7.79 9.43 6.93
CA LYS A 68 -8.49 10.64 7.38
C LYS A 68 -7.97 11.90 6.72
N ARG A 69 -6.75 11.87 6.19
CA ARG A 69 -6.08 12.99 5.51
C ARG A 69 -6.27 14.32 6.24
N ARG A 70 -5.83 14.36 7.50
CA ARG A 70 -6.07 15.51 8.41
C ARG A 70 -5.22 16.74 8.10
N LEU A 71 -4.21 16.63 7.26
CA LEU A 71 -3.42 17.76 6.78
C LEU A 71 -4.24 18.49 5.70
N TRP A 72 -5.14 19.36 6.11
CA TRP A 72 -6.02 20.09 5.22
C TRP A 72 -5.29 21.28 4.60
N ASP A 73 -5.64 21.54 3.34
CA ASP A 73 -5.14 22.68 2.54
C ASP A 73 -3.60 22.73 2.43
N VAL A 74 -2.94 21.58 2.57
CA VAL A 74 -1.50 21.43 2.37
C VAL A 74 -1.23 20.62 1.11
N ASP A 75 -0.43 21.17 0.21
CA ASP A 75 -0.01 20.48 -1.00
C ASP A 75 0.96 19.36 -0.67
N GLY A 76 0.63 18.16 -1.10
CA GLY A 76 1.52 17.01 -1.04
C GLY A 76 1.96 16.60 -2.44
N THR A 77 3.21 16.22 -2.58
CA THR A 77 3.76 15.67 -3.84
C THR A 77 3.91 14.18 -3.73
N VAL A 78 3.44 13.44 -4.74
CA VAL A 78 3.60 11.99 -4.82
C VAL A 78 5.05 11.66 -5.16
N GLU A 79 5.77 11.04 -4.23
CA GLU A 79 7.16 10.63 -4.45
C GLU A 79 7.26 9.30 -5.19
N ARG A 80 6.39 8.36 -4.83
CA ARG A 80 6.42 7.01 -5.41
C ARG A 80 5.10 6.27 -5.19
N ILE A 81 4.84 5.29 -6.04
CA ILE A 81 3.70 4.38 -5.92
C ILE A 81 4.26 3.00 -5.55
N GLU A 82 3.72 2.40 -4.50
CA GLU A 82 4.20 1.15 -3.93
C GLU A 82 3.11 0.06 -3.94
N TYR A 83 3.58 -1.18 -3.95
CA TYR A 83 2.73 -2.34 -3.72
C TYR A 83 2.44 -2.54 -2.23
N ASP A 84 1.17 -2.78 -1.90
CA ASP A 84 0.77 -3.16 -0.55
C ASP A 84 0.21 -4.60 -0.55
N PRO A 85 0.82 -5.54 0.18
CA PRO A 85 0.34 -6.93 0.23
C PRO A 85 -0.97 -7.10 1.00
N ASN A 86 -1.45 -6.08 1.71
CA ASN A 86 -2.66 -6.14 2.54
C ASN A 86 -3.93 -5.74 1.78
N ARG A 87 -3.80 -5.22 0.57
CA ARG A 87 -4.93 -4.74 -0.25
C ARG A 87 -4.66 -4.93 -1.73
N THR A 88 -5.71 -4.87 -2.53
CA THR A 88 -5.60 -4.97 -3.99
C THR A 88 -5.16 -3.66 -4.64
N ALA A 89 -5.49 -2.52 -4.04
CA ALA A 89 -5.06 -1.21 -4.51
C ALA A 89 -3.58 -0.95 -4.21
N PHE A 90 -2.94 -0.16 -5.07
CA PHE A 90 -1.61 0.38 -4.78
C PHE A 90 -1.70 1.54 -3.80
N ILE A 91 -0.59 1.83 -3.14
CA ILE A 91 -0.47 2.96 -2.22
C ILE A 91 0.54 3.96 -2.77
N ALA A 92 0.33 5.23 -2.46
CA ALA A 92 1.23 6.30 -2.84
C ALA A 92 1.88 6.90 -1.60
N LEU A 93 3.19 7.11 -1.65
CA LEU A 93 3.91 7.88 -0.65
C LEU A 93 3.83 9.35 -1.04
N VAL A 94 3.23 10.15 -0.17
CA VAL A 94 3.07 11.60 -0.38
C VAL A 94 3.94 12.34 0.61
N ASN A 95 4.71 13.30 0.11
CA ASN A 95 5.51 14.22 0.90
C ASN A 95 4.80 15.58 0.97
N TYR A 96 4.47 16.02 2.18
CA TYR A 96 3.81 17.29 2.47
C TYR A 96 4.79 18.42 2.82
N GLY A 97 6.07 18.23 2.56
CA GLY A 97 7.12 19.17 2.89
C GLY A 97 7.61 19.09 4.34
N ALA A 98 8.53 19.96 4.68
CA ALA A 98 9.14 19.99 6.00
C ALA A 98 8.12 20.38 7.08
N GLY A 99 8.09 19.61 8.16
CA GLY A 99 7.35 19.94 9.36
C GLY A 99 8.07 21.00 10.21
N GLU A 100 7.46 21.35 11.35
CA GLU A 100 8.07 22.25 12.33
C GLU A 100 9.42 21.73 12.84
N ASP A 101 9.62 20.41 12.82
CA ASP A 101 10.87 19.74 13.23
C ASP A 101 11.95 19.73 12.13
N GLY A 102 11.72 20.37 10.99
CA GLY A 102 12.62 20.37 9.84
C GLY A 102 12.71 19.03 9.10
N LYS A 103 11.91 18.03 9.48
CA LYS A 103 11.84 16.74 8.81
C LYS A 103 10.65 16.71 7.86
N ASP A 104 10.83 16.03 6.72
CA ASP A 104 9.75 15.83 5.75
C ASP A 104 8.59 15.03 6.37
N ARG A 105 7.38 15.57 6.25
CA ARG A 105 6.15 14.88 6.63
C ARG A 105 5.69 14.00 5.48
N VAL A 106 5.85 12.71 5.65
CA VAL A 106 5.44 11.72 4.65
C VAL A 106 4.28 10.88 5.17
N ALA A 107 3.35 10.54 4.30
CA ALA A 107 2.24 9.65 4.61
C ALA A 107 1.92 8.74 3.42
N TYR A 108 1.39 7.55 3.72
CA TYR A 108 0.82 6.69 2.70
C TYR A 108 -0.66 7.00 2.51
N ILE A 109 -1.07 7.12 1.26
CA ILE A 109 -2.48 7.20 0.85
C ILE A 109 -2.79 6.07 -0.13
N ILE A 110 -4.06 5.72 -0.27
CA ILE A 110 -4.48 4.82 -1.36
C ILE A 110 -4.34 5.57 -2.67
N ALA A 111 -3.62 4.99 -3.62
CA ALA A 111 -3.44 5.60 -4.93
C ALA A 111 -4.75 5.59 -5.73
N PRO A 112 -5.32 6.76 -6.07
CA PRO A 112 -6.46 6.83 -6.97
C PRO A 112 -6.05 6.46 -8.40
N GLN A 113 -7.05 6.23 -9.24
CA GLN A 113 -6.82 5.93 -10.64
C GLN A 113 -6.08 7.09 -11.33
N ARG A 114 -5.13 6.76 -12.20
CA ARG A 114 -4.32 7.71 -12.98
C ARG A 114 -3.35 8.58 -12.18
N LEU A 115 -3.18 8.34 -10.88
CA LEU A 115 -2.15 9.04 -10.11
C LEU A 115 -0.76 8.64 -10.62
N ALA A 116 0.09 9.62 -10.86
CA ALA A 116 1.47 9.43 -11.28
C ALA A 116 2.46 9.99 -10.25
N VAL A 117 3.71 9.56 -10.35
CA VAL A 117 4.81 10.13 -9.54
C VAL A 117 5.03 11.58 -9.96
N GLY A 118 5.12 12.47 -8.99
CA GLY A 118 5.25 13.91 -9.19
C GLY A 118 3.93 14.70 -9.18
N ASP A 119 2.79 13.99 -9.19
CA ASP A 119 1.48 14.66 -9.08
C ASP A 119 1.32 15.32 -7.71
N LYS A 120 0.56 16.41 -7.70
CA LYS A 120 0.18 17.08 -6.46
C LYS A 120 -1.16 16.56 -5.97
N VAL A 121 -1.28 16.40 -4.65
CA VAL A 121 -2.51 15.99 -3.98
C VAL A 121 -2.80 16.93 -2.81
N VAL A 122 -4.05 17.33 -2.70
CA VAL A 122 -4.54 18.20 -1.63
C VAL A 122 -5.74 17.54 -0.97
N ALA A 123 -5.86 17.69 0.34
CA ALA A 123 -7.05 17.35 1.09
C ALA A 123 -7.64 18.63 1.66
N GLY A 124 -8.87 18.97 1.31
CA GLY A 124 -9.51 20.20 1.78
C GLY A 124 -10.94 20.31 1.33
N ARG A 125 -11.62 21.36 1.79
CA ARG A 125 -13.02 21.64 1.40
C ARG A 125 -13.14 22.21 -0.02
N ARG A 126 -12.06 22.78 -0.54
CA ARG A 126 -11.99 23.32 -1.90
C ARG A 126 -10.70 22.84 -2.55
N PRO A 127 -10.67 21.60 -3.09
CA PRO A 127 -9.54 21.18 -3.91
C PRO A 127 -9.47 22.10 -5.13
N THR A 128 -8.35 22.72 -5.33
CA THR A 128 -8.03 23.48 -6.57
C THR A 128 -7.65 22.52 -7.66
#